data_14f7daaf999fc32463076de0e3b97210
#
_entry.id   14f7daaf999fc32463076de0e3b97210
#
_cell.length_a   1.000
_cell.length_b   1.000
_cell.length_c   1.000
_cell.angle_alpha   90.00
_cell.angle_beta   90.00
_cell.angle_gamma   90.00
#
_symmetry.space_group_name_H-M   'P 1'
#
loop_
_entity.id
_entity.type
_entity.pdbx_description
1 polymer ?
#
loop_
_entity_poly.entity_id
_entity_poly.type
_entity_poly.pdbx_seq_one_letter_code
_entity_poly.pdbx_strand_id
1 'polypeptide(L)'
;KGLLVITLYFMVSGMSGNGAGSLYLPFFRNNAALFAAWPVAAVTLYAIGGGLIEVLISPIMESCPTDNKEKAMSMLHSFYCWGHAGVVLISTLFFYVAGIENWKILAAIWAVIPIGNAFAFAKIPIAPLIEDGESGLELKDLFRIKVFWILLVMMVCAGASEQAVSQWASAFAEKGLGISKAAGDLAGPMAFAVLMGMSRLFYGKYGDRIHLERFMVYSSFLCVLSYLGISLFPIPLINLIACAVCGLSVGIMWPGTFSKASAALPKGGTAMFALLALGGDIGCSGGPTLVGMVSGTLGDNLK
;
A
#
# COMPACT_ATOMS: atom_id res chain seq x y z
N LYS A 1 16.82 15.33 0.74
CA LYS A 1 17.58 14.48 -0.20
C LYS A 1 18.39 13.41 0.51
N GLY A 2 19.21 13.74 1.53
CA GLY A 2 20.02 12.75 2.25
C GLY A 2 19.19 11.60 2.84
N LEU A 3 18.06 11.92 3.47
CA LEU A 3 17.15 10.92 4.04
C LEU A 3 16.61 9.95 2.97
N LEU A 4 16.21 10.45 1.81
CA LEU A 4 15.74 9.60 0.69
C LEU A 4 16.81 8.65 0.18
N VAL A 5 18.05 9.11 0.08
CA VAL A 5 19.19 8.26 -0.34
C VAL A 5 19.42 7.14 0.69
N ILE A 6 19.41 7.48 1.99
CA ILE A 6 19.54 6.49 3.07
C ILE A 6 18.40 5.49 3.03
N THR A 7 17.16 5.96 2.86
CA THR A 7 15.97 5.13 2.72
C THR A 7 16.11 4.12 1.59
N LEU A 8 16.50 4.59 0.42
CA LEU A 8 16.68 3.73 -0.76
C LEU A 8 17.84 2.74 -0.56
N TYR A 9 18.89 3.15 0.16
CA TYR A 9 19.96 2.23 0.55
C TYR A 9 19.46 1.07 1.41
N PHE A 10 18.60 1.34 2.41
CA PHE A 10 18.00 0.27 3.22
C PHE A 10 17.10 -0.64 2.40
N MET A 11 16.31 -0.09 1.47
CA MET A 11 15.50 -0.92 0.57
C MET A 11 16.36 -1.85 -0.29
N VAL A 12 17.39 -1.30 -0.93
CA VAL A 12 18.32 -2.09 -1.76
C VAL A 12 19.01 -3.16 -0.93
N SER A 13 19.53 -2.78 0.25
CA SER A 13 20.22 -3.72 1.14
C SER A 13 19.30 -4.85 1.62
N GLY A 14 18.07 -4.53 2.01
CA GLY A 14 17.09 -5.51 2.45
C GLY A 14 16.67 -6.45 1.34
N MET A 15 16.28 -5.92 0.17
CA MET A 15 15.85 -6.73 -0.97
C MET A 15 16.97 -7.58 -1.55
N SER A 16 18.16 -6.99 -1.73
CA SER A 16 19.34 -7.72 -2.20
C SER A 16 19.80 -8.79 -1.19
N GLY A 17 19.76 -8.44 0.10
CA GLY A 17 20.08 -9.36 1.19
C GLY A 17 19.13 -10.54 1.25
N ASN A 18 17.81 -10.30 1.10
CA ASN A 18 16.79 -11.34 1.06
C ASN A 18 17.00 -12.30 -0.13
N GLY A 19 17.30 -11.78 -1.32
CA GLY A 19 17.60 -12.57 -2.51
C GLY A 19 19.00 -13.23 -2.47
N ALA A 20 20.05 -12.41 -2.41
CA ALA A 20 21.42 -12.86 -2.54
C ALA A 20 21.98 -13.54 -1.28
N GLY A 21 21.67 -13.01 -0.09
CA GLY A 21 22.19 -13.56 1.16
C GLY A 21 21.69 -14.97 1.48
N SER A 22 20.48 -15.33 1.01
CA SER A 22 19.92 -16.65 1.18
C SER A 22 20.40 -17.64 0.10
N LEU A 23 21.07 -17.18 -0.95
CA LEU A 23 21.52 -18.04 -2.05
C LEU A 23 22.80 -18.82 -1.72
N TYR A 24 23.79 -18.24 -1.03
CA TYR A 24 25.15 -18.78 -1.12
C TYR A 24 26.04 -18.70 0.13
N LEU A 25 25.53 -18.55 1.33
CA LEU A 25 26.39 -18.59 2.50
C LEU A 25 26.32 -19.96 3.20
N PRO A 26 27.30 -20.87 3.01
CA PRO A 26 27.34 -22.17 3.67
C PRO A 26 27.27 -22.06 5.20
N PHE A 27 27.77 -20.96 5.74
CA PHE A 27 27.71 -20.61 7.17
C PHE A 27 26.27 -20.52 7.68
N PHE A 28 25.36 -19.86 6.94
CA PHE A 28 23.96 -19.77 7.34
C PHE A 28 23.22 -21.09 7.19
N ARG A 29 23.59 -21.89 6.20
CA ARG A 29 22.97 -23.21 5.98
C ARG A 29 23.23 -24.19 7.13
N ASN A 30 24.39 -24.08 7.77
CA ASN A 30 24.79 -24.96 8.87
C ASN A 30 24.32 -24.49 10.25
N ASN A 31 23.71 -23.28 10.34
CA ASN A 31 23.17 -22.75 11.57
C ASN A 31 21.70 -22.34 11.35
N ALA A 32 20.77 -23.19 11.79
CA ALA A 32 19.35 -23.03 11.55
C ALA A 32 18.80 -21.69 12.14
N ALA A 33 19.31 -21.24 13.28
CA ALA A 33 18.89 -19.99 13.89
C ALA A 33 19.32 -18.76 13.06
N LEU A 34 20.56 -18.74 12.56
CA LEU A 34 21.06 -17.69 11.67
C LEU A 34 20.39 -17.74 10.29
N PHE A 35 20.13 -18.93 9.78
CA PHE A 35 19.40 -19.11 8.53
C PHE A 35 17.98 -18.55 8.59
N ALA A 36 17.28 -18.72 9.72
CA ALA A 36 15.95 -18.15 9.95
C ALA A 36 16.00 -16.64 10.24
N ALA A 37 16.99 -16.15 10.96
CA ALA A 37 17.11 -14.73 11.33
C ALA A 37 17.46 -13.84 10.11
N TRP A 38 18.21 -14.35 9.16
CA TRP A 38 18.67 -13.57 8.01
C TRP A 38 17.53 -13.01 7.12
N PRO A 39 16.54 -13.80 6.68
CA PRO A 39 15.40 -13.28 5.94
C PRO A 39 14.60 -12.26 6.74
N VAL A 40 14.43 -12.47 8.04
CA VAL A 40 13.73 -11.51 8.91
C VAL A 40 14.48 -10.18 8.96
N ALA A 41 15.80 -10.19 9.14
CA ALA A 41 16.60 -8.96 9.10
C ALA A 41 16.51 -8.25 7.75
N ALA A 42 16.60 -8.99 6.65
CA ALA A 42 16.49 -8.44 5.30
C ALA A 42 15.11 -7.82 5.02
N VAL A 43 14.04 -8.52 5.41
CA VAL A 43 12.66 -8.01 5.31
C VAL A 43 12.47 -6.76 6.17
N THR A 44 13.00 -6.75 7.39
CA THR A 44 12.94 -5.57 8.28
C THR A 44 13.65 -4.36 7.64
N LEU A 45 14.83 -4.55 7.05
CA LEU A 45 15.56 -3.47 6.38
C LEU A 45 14.78 -2.88 5.22
N TYR A 46 14.23 -3.70 4.33
CA TYR A 46 13.47 -3.14 3.21
C TYR A 46 12.14 -2.54 3.66
N ALA A 47 11.50 -3.09 4.71
CA ALA A 47 10.27 -2.51 5.26
C ALA A 47 10.51 -1.13 5.87
N ILE A 48 11.62 -0.93 6.62
CA ILE A 48 12.02 0.41 7.09
C ILE A 48 12.21 1.36 5.90
N GLY A 49 12.89 0.91 4.84
CA GLY A 49 13.07 1.71 3.63
C GLY A 49 11.74 2.04 2.94
N GLY A 50 10.84 1.06 2.82
CA GLY A 50 9.51 1.23 2.25
C GLY A 50 8.68 2.25 3.02
N GLY A 51 8.57 2.11 4.34
CA GLY A 51 7.83 3.02 5.21
C GLY A 51 8.37 4.45 5.17
N LEU A 52 9.69 4.64 5.11
CA LEU A 52 10.27 5.97 4.95
C LEU A 52 9.89 6.62 3.60
N ILE A 53 9.86 5.87 2.50
CA ILE A 53 9.38 6.40 1.21
C ILE A 53 7.90 6.75 1.30
N GLU A 54 7.09 5.89 1.85
CA GLU A 54 5.64 6.10 1.99
C GLU A 54 5.33 7.40 2.75
N VAL A 55 6.01 7.63 3.86
CA VAL A 55 5.89 8.86 4.66
C VAL A 55 6.31 10.11 3.88
N LEU A 56 7.31 10.01 3.00
CA LEU A 56 7.91 11.16 2.32
C LEU A 56 7.24 11.50 0.98
N ILE A 57 6.66 10.52 0.29
CA ILE A 57 6.20 10.73 -1.09
C ILE A 57 4.98 11.67 -1.17
N SER A 58 4.06 11.58 -0.23
CA SER A 58 2.87 12.44 -0.18
C SER A 58 3.20 13.90 0.16
N PRO A 59 4.03 14.22 1.17
CA PRO A 59 4.50 15.60 1.39
C PRO A 59 5.30 16.15 0.20
N ILE A 60 6.11 15.34 -0.47
CA ILE A 60 6.83 15.76 -1.69
C ILE A 60 5.83 16.13 -2.79
N MET A 61 4.79 15.32 -3.01
CA MET A 61 3.75 15.65 -3.98
C MET A 61 2.99 16.92 -3.59
N GLU A 62 2.68 17.10 -2.31
CA GLU A 62 2.01 18.29 -1.81
C GLU A 62 2.84 19.56 -2.02
N SER A 63 4.18 19.47 -1.91
CA SER A 63 5.09 20.60 -2.16
C SER A 63 5.29 20.92 -3.65
N CYS A 64 4.93 20.02 -4.57
CA CYS A 64 5.07 20.26 -6.00
C CYS A 64 4.10 21.35 -6.49
N PRO A 65 4.52 22.28 -7.34
CA PRO A 65 3.62 23.27 -7.94
C PRO A 65 2.63 22.57 -8.88
N THR A 66 1.34 22.65 -8.56
CA THR A 66 0.26 22.06 -9.36
C THR A 66 -1.04 22.82 -9.13
N ASP A 67 -1.86 22.94 -10.14
CA ASP A 67 -3.14 23.68 -10.10
C ASP A 67 -4.18 22.95 -9.23
N ASN A 68 -4.09 21.63 -9.11
CA ASN A 68 -5.03 20.83 -8.33
C ASN A 68 -4.30 19.73 -7.55
N LYS A 69 -4.08 19.99 -6.27
CA LYS A 69 -3.37 19.08 -5.33
C LYS A 69 -4.09 17.75 -5.16
N GLU A 70 -5.41 17.76 -5.07
CA GLU A 70 -6.22 16.54 -4.88
C GLU A 70 -6.06 15.57 -6.06
N LYS A 71 -6.09 16.09 -7.30
CA LYS A 71 -5.85 15.30 -8.52
C LYS A 71 -4.45 14.74 -8.55
N ALA A 72 -3.45 15.57 -8.25
CA ALA A 72 -2.05 15.18 -8.25
C ALA A 72 -1.79 14.08 -7.19
N MET A 73 -2.35 14.21 -5.99
CA MET A 73 -2.26 13.22 -4.94
C MET A 73 -2.91 11.89 -5.36
N SER A 74 -4.11 11.93 -5.94
CA SER A 74 -4.77 10.73 -6.45
C SER A 74 -3.99 10.05 -7.57
N MET A 75 -3.43 10.83 -8.50
CA MET A 75 -2.59 10.33 -9.58
C MET A 75 -1.32 9.67 -9.04
N LEU A 76 -0.63 10.30 -8.10
CA LEU A 76 0.54 9.73 -7.43
C LEU A 76 0.23 8.35 -6.87
N HIS A 77 -0.83 8.26 -6.06
CA HIS A 77 -1.20 7.01 -5.42
C HIS A 77 -1.72 5.94 -6.40
N SER A 78 -2.08 6.32 -7.65
CA SER A 78 -2.42 5.33 -8.67
C SER A 78 -1.22 4.47 -9.08
N PHE A 79 0.00 5.01 -9.03
CA PHE A 79 1.22 4.25 -9.34
C PHE A 79 1.46 3.09 -8.37
N TYR A 80 1.07 3.24 -7.11
CA TYR A 80 1.07 2.11 -6.17
C TYR A 80 0.24 0.93 -6.68
N CYS A 81 -0.96 1.21 -7.19
CA CYS A 81 -1.88 0.18 -7.69
C CYS A 81 -1.33 -0.53 -8.93
N TRP A 82 -0.77 0.24 -9.86
CA TRP A 82 -0.14 -0.33 -11.07
C TRP A 82 1.12 -1.12 -10.73
N GLY A 83 1.90 -0.62 -9.76
CA GLY A 83 3.03 -1.36 -9.20
C GLY A 83 2.58 -2.68 -8.58
N HIS A 84 1.55 -2.66 -7.76
CA HIS A 84 0.97 -3.85 -7.14
C HIS A 84 0.50 -4.86 -8.21
N ALA A 85 -0.33 -4.43 -9.17
CA ALA A 85 -0.77 -5.29 -10.26
C ALA A 85 0.40 -5.88 -11.07
N GLY A 86 1.42 -5.05 -11.36
CA GLY A 86 2.63 -5.46 -12.06
C GLY A 86 3.45 -6.49 -11.28
N VAL A 87 3.62 -6.28 -9.97
CA VAL A 87 4.33 -7.24 -9.10
C VAL A 87 3.60 -8.58 -9.06
N VAL A 88 2.28 -8.58 -8.88
CA VAL A 88 1.49 -9.82 -8.88
C VAL A 88 1.64 -10.55 -10.21
N LEU A 89 1.45 -9.85 -11.34
CA LEU A 89 1.55 -10.45 -12.68
C LEU A 89 2.94 -11.04 -12.93
N ILE A 90 3.99 -10.22 -12.73
CA ILE A 90 5.37 -10.64 -13.02
C ILE A 90 5.79 -11.78 -12.09
N SER A 91 5.45 -11.70 -10.79
CA SER A 91 5.78 -12.76 -9.83
C SER A 91 5.07 -14.08 -10.17
N THR A 92 3.77 -14.00 -10.50
CA THR A 92 3.00 -15.18 -10.91
C THR A 92 3.58 -15.82 -12.15
N LEU A 93 3.90 -15.04 -13.18
CA LEU A 93 4.53 -15.55 -14.42
C LEU A 93 5.93 -16.12 -14.16
N PHE A 94 6.72 -15.44 -13.34
CA PHE A 94 8.06 -15.92 -12.97
C PHE A 94 7.98 -17.27 -12.27
N PHE A 95 7.13 -17.43 -11.28
CA PHE A 95 6.97 -18.69 -10.56
C PHE A 95 6.36 -19.80 -11.42
N TYR A 96 5.48 -19.46 -12.35
CA TYR A 96 4.95 -20.42 -13.32
C TYR A 96 6.03 -21.00 -14.23
N VAL A 97 6.98 -20.17 -14.67
CA VAL A 97 8.05 -20.57 -15.59
C VAL A 97 9.28 -21.15 -14.85
N ALA A 98 9.71 -20.48 -13.79
CA ALA A 98 10.97 -20.75 -13.11
C ALA A 98 10.83 -21.62 -11.84
N GLY A 99 9.60 -21.82 -11.34
CA GLY A 99 9.34 -22.50 -10.08
C GLY A 99 9.50 -21.60 -8.85
N ILE A 100 8.77 -21.95 -7.78
CA ILE A 100 8.74 -21.16 -6.53
C ILE A 100 10.08 -21.22 -5.77
N GLU A 101 10.87 -22.23 -5.97
CA GLU A 101 12.21 -22.38 -5.38
C GLU A 101 13.17 -21.28 -5.78
N ASN A 102 12.90 -20.61 -6.91
CA ASN A 102 13.69 -19.50 -7.44
C ASN A 102 13.28 -18.12 -6.91
N TRP A 103 12.42 -18.05 -5.86
CA TRP A 103 11.95 -16.79 -5.25
C TRP A 103 13.08 -15.82 -4.90
N LYS A 104 14.26 -16.33 -4.56
CA LYS A 104 15.44 -15.54 -4.19
C LYS A 104 15.98 -14.71 -5.36
N ILE A 105 15.91 -15.25 -6.57
CA ILE A 105 16.30 -14.54 -7.80
C ILE A 105 15.33 -13.40 -8.06
N LEU A 106 14.03 -13.67 -7.93
CA LEU A 106 13.00 -12.65 -8.09
C LEU A 106 13.17 -11.51 -7.06
N ALA A 107 13.43 -11.85 -5.79
CA ALA A 107 13.68 -10.85 -4.75
C ALA A 107 14.89 -9.96 -5.09
N ALA A 108 15.97 -10.53 -5.64
CA ALA A 108 17.14 -9.75 -6.09
C ALA A 108 16.83 -8.87 -7.32
N ILE A 109 15.99 -9.34 -8.25
CA ILE A 109 15.56 -8.55 -9.42
C ILE A 109 14.77 -7.33 -8.98
N TRP A 110 13.87 -7.46 -8.00
CA TRP A 110 13.09 -6.32 -7.48
C TRP A 110 13.96 -5.22 -6.87
N ALA A 111 15.17 -5.52 -6.41
CA ALA A 111 16.10 -4.51 -5.89
C ALA A 111 16.57 -3.50 -6.95
N VAL A 112 16.44 -3.81 -8.24
CA VAL A 112 16.78 -2.89 -9.35
C VAL A 112 15.93 -1.61 -9.32
N ILE A 113 14.66 -1.72 -8.91
CA ILE A 113 13.75 -0.56 -8.84
C ILE A 113 14.22 0.50 -7.84
N PRO A 114 14.49 0.18 -6.55
CA PRO A 114 15.00 1.17 -5.60
C PRO A 114 16.39 1.68 -5.98
N ILE A 115 17.23 0.90 -6.66
CA ILE A 115 18.51 1.41 -7.21
C ILE A 115 18.25 2.53 -8.22
N GLY A 116 17.37 2.31 -9.19
CA GLY A 116 17.00 3.34 -10.16
C GLY A 116 16.42 4.59 -9.50
N ASN A 117 15.53 4.42 -8.52
CA ASN A 117 14.97 5.51 -7.75
C ASN A 117 16.03 6.30 -6.96
N ALA A 118 17.04 5.62 -6.38
CA ALA A 118 18.12 6.28 -5.67
C ALA A 118 18.87 7.27 -6.58
N PHE A 119 19.19 6.85 -7.80
CA PHE A 119 19.85 7.74 -8.80
C PHE A 119 18.93 8.90 -9.23
N ALA A 120 17.63 8.65 -9.41
CA ALA A 120 16.67 9.68 -9.77
C ALA A 120 16.57 10.73 -8.66
N PHE A 121 16.30 10.33 -7.42
CA PHE A 121 16.15 11.24 -6.28
C PHE A 121 17.46 11.98 -5.91
N ALA A 122 18.63 11.43 -6.23
CA ALA A 122 19.88 12.14 -6.06
C ALA A 122 19.97 13.40 -6.94
N LYS A 123 19.30 13.42 -8.10
CA LYS A 123 19.36 14.48 -9.11
C LYS A 123 18.16 15.44 -9.08
N ILE A 124 16.96 14.95 -8.72
CA ILE A 124 15.72 15.73 -8.78
C ILE A 124 15.70 16.80 -7.67
N PRO A 125 15.34 18.06 -7.96
CA PRO A 125 15.07 19.06 -6.95
C PRO A 125 13.81 18.70 -6.17
N ILE A 126 13.80 18.90 -4.85
CA ILE A 126 12.64 18.70 -3.98
C ILE A 126 12.32 20.04 -3.35
N ALA A 127 11.11 20.54 -3.60
CA ALA A 127 10.62 21.77 -3.00
C ALA A 127 10.33 21.56 -1.50
N PRO A 128 10.52 22.57 -0.64
CA PRO A 128 10.12 22.49 0.76
C PRO A 128 8.58 22.49 0.86
N LEU A 129 8.05 21.74 1.81
CA LEU A 129 6.58 21.70 2.09
C LEU A 129 6.14 22.93 2.86
N ILE A 130 7.02 23.51 3.68
CA ILE A 130 6.82 24.72 4.47
C ILE A 130 7.87 25.71 4.00
N GLU A 131 7.48 26.96 3.76
CA GLU A 131 8.38 28.00 3.29
C GLU A 131 9.42 28.38 4.35
N ASP A 132 10.59 28.84 3.92
CA ASP A 132 11.66 29.25 4.80
C ASP A 132 11.19 30.43 5.69
N GLY A 133 11.26 30.24 7.00
CA GLY A 133 10.80 31.22 8.00
C GLY A 133 9.43 30.94 8.59
N GLU A 134 8.63 30.00 8.05
CA GLU A 134 7.42 29.51 8.69
C GLU A 134 7.71 28.26 9.55
N SER A 135 7.09 28.18 10.73
CA SER A 135 7.12 26.98 11.57
C SER A 135 5.87 26.13 11.31
N GLY A 136 6.07 24.83 11.04
CA GLY A 136 4.95 23.86 11.04
C GLY A 136 4.40 23.65 12.45
N LEU A 137 3.24 22.97 12.52
CA LEU A 137 2.65 22.56 13.80
C LEU A 137 3.57 21.57 14.51
N GLU A 138 3.75 21.74 15.82
CA GLU A 138 4.41 20.73 16.64
C GLU A 138 3.51 19.49 16.78
N LEU A 139 4.14 18.32 17.03
CA LEU A 139 3.40 17.08 17.26
C LEU A 139 2.34 17.20 18.35
N LYS A 140 2.66 17.93 19.43
CA LYS A 140 1.73 18.16 20.55
C LYS A 140 0.49 18.93 20.14
N ASP A 141 0.64 19.87 19.21
CA ASP A 141 -0.47 20.68 18.73
C ASP A 141 -1.35 19.90 17.78
N LEU A 142 -0.80 19.04 16.93
CA LEU A 142 -1.56 18.12 16.10
C LEU A 142 -2.49 17.23 16.94
N PHE A 143 -2.01 16.67 18.03
CA PHE A 143 -2.81 15.82 18.92
C PHE A 143 -3.93 16.56 19.67
N ARG A 144 -3.89 17.89 19.75
CA ARG A 144 -4.95 18.72 20.34
C ARG A 144 -6.08 19.04 19.37
N ILE A 145 -5.86 18.86 18.07
CA ILE A 145 -6.81 19.20 17.02
C ILE A 145 -7.78 18.04 16.78
N LYS A 146 -9.07 18.24 17.04
CA LYS A 146 -10.11 17.20 16.87
C LYS A 146 -10.18 16.66 15.44
N VAL A 147 -10.04 17.53 14.43
CA VAL A 147 -10.06 17.15 13.01
C VAL A 147 -8.93 16.17 12.68
N PHE A 148 -7.76 16.33 13.30
CA PHE A 148 -6.64 15.41 13.11
C PHE A 148 -7.01 13.96 13.51
N TRP A 149 -7.70 13.78 14.64
CA TRP A 149 -8.14 12.44 15.09
C TRP A 149 -9.17 11.80 14.15
N ILE A 150 -10.09 12.61 13.60
CA ILE A 150 -11.05 12.14 12.60
C ILE A 150 -10.30 11.65 11.36
N LEU A 151 -9.35 12.43 10.86
CA LEU A 151 -8.53 12.06 9.70
C LEU A 151 -7.67 10.82 9.98
N LEU A 152 -7.14 10.69 11.19
CA LEU A 152 -6.37 9.51 11.61
C LEU A 152 -7.24 8.25 11.60
N VAL A 153 -8.45 8.32 12.15
CA VAL A 153 -9.42 7.21 12.11
C VAL A 153 -9.82 6.89 10.67
N MET A 154 -10.03 7.89 9.82
CA MET A 154 -10.30 7.68 8.40
C MET A 154 -9.15 6.91 7.72
N MET A 155 -7.89 7.24 8.03
CA MET A 155 -6.72 6.51 7.48
C MET A 155 -6.67 5.07 7.99
N VAL A 156 -6.91 4.83 9.28
CA VAL A 156 -6.99 3.45 9.83
C VAL A 156 -8.08 2.65 9.10
N CYS A 157 -9.26 3.23 8.92
CA CYS A 157 -10.36 2.57 8.21
C CYS A 157 -10.03 2.33 6.74
N ALA A 158 -9.36 3.29 6.07
CA ALA A 158 -8.95 3.14 4.67
C ALA A 158 -7.98 1.97 4.51
N GLY A 159 -6.91 1.92 5.33
CA GLY A 159 -5.93 0.84 5.31
C GLY A 159 -6.55 -0.53 5.64
N ALA A 160 -7.39 -0.59 6.68
CA ALA A 160 -8.07 -1.83 7.07
C ALA A 160 -8.97 -2.36 5.95
N SER A 161 -9.78 -1.48 5.35
CA SER A 161 -10.71 -1.87 4.28
C SER A 161 -9.99 -2.29 2.99
N GLU A 162 -8.86 -1.67 2.68
CA GLU A 162 -8.04 -2.01 1.52
C GLU A 162 -7.37 -3.37 1.70
N GLN A 163 -6.62 -3.53 2.78
CA GLN A 163 -5.76 -4.71 2.97
C GLN A 163 -6.50 -5.95 3.42
N ALA A 164 -7.63 -5.83 4.13
CA ALA A 164 -8.39 -7.00 4.54
C ALA A 164 -8.88 -7.82 3.34
N VAL A 165 -9.36 -7.17 2.27
CA VAL A 165 -9.77 -7.87 1.04
C VAL A 165 -8.57 -8.22 0.18
N SER A 166 -7.65 -7.28 -0.07
CA SER A 166 -6.51 -7.48 -0.97
C SER A 166 -5.64 -8.66 -0.56
N GLN A 167 -5.34 -8.80 0.73
CA GLN A 167 -4.47 -9.85 1.24
C GLN A 167 -5.10 -11.24 1.20
N TRP A 168 -6.41 -11.34 1.44
CA TRP A 168 -7.12 -12.62 1.48
C TRP A 168 -7.75 -13.02 0.15
N ALA A 169 -7.84 -12.13 -0.85
CA ALA A 169 -8.53 -12.36 -2.11
C ALA A 169 -8.03 -13.58 -2.89
N SER A 170 -6.70 -13.84 -2.91
CA SER A 170 -6.14 -15.02 -3.57
C SER A 170 -6.54 -16.31 -2.87
N ALA A 171 -6.37 -16.38 -1.54
CA ALA A 171 -6.74 -17.55 -0.75
C ALA A 171 -8.25 -17.82 -0.81
N PHE A 172 -9.06 -16.78 -0.84
CA PHE A 172 -10.50 -16.85 -1.00
C PHE A 172 -10.89 -17.40 -2.38
N ALA A 173 -10.25 -16.93 -3.46
CA ALA A 173 -10.49 -17.42 -4.81
C ALA A 173 -10.06 -18.90 -4.95
N GLU A 174 -8.91 -19.28 -4.42
CA GLU A 174 -8.43 -20.67 -4.44
C GLU A 174 -9.36 -21.60 -3.67
N LYS A 175 -9.67 -21.28 -2.40
CA LYS A 175 -10.52 -22.12 -1.53
C LYS A 175 -12.00 -22.06 -1.91
N GLY A 176 -12.50 -20.89 -2.31
CA GLY A 176 -13.92 -20.68 -2.60
C GLY A 176 -14.35 -21.10 -4.01
N LEU A 177 -13.46 -20.95 -5.00
CA LEU A 177 -13.71 -21.29 -6.41
C LEU A 177 -13.05 -22.58 -6.86
N GLY A 178 -12.10 -23.13 -6.09
CA GLY A 178 -11.31 -24.30 -6.49
C GLY A 178 -10.44 -24.05 -7.71
N ILE A 179 -10.09 -22.80 -8.01
CA ILE A 179 -9.20 -22.43 -9.14
C ILE A 179 -7.74 -22.55 -8.72
N SER A 180 -6.85 -22.67 -9.73
CA SER A 180 -5.42 -22.72 -9.45
C SER A 180 -4.93 -21.44 -8.76
N LYS A 181 -3.86 -21.55 -7.96
CA LYS A 181 -3.27 -20.40 -7.26
C LYS A 181 -2.94 -19.24 -8.21
N ALA A 182 -2.35 -19.55 -9.38
CA ALA A 182 -2.03 -18.54 -10.39
C ALA A 182 -3.27 -17.79 -10.88
N ALA A 183 -4.37 -18.50 -11.16
CA ALA A 183 -5.63 -17.88 -11.53
C ALA A 183 -6.25 -17.08 -10.36
N GLY A 184 -6.11 -17.58 -9.12
CA GLY A 184 -6.54 -16.89 -7.91
C GLY A 184 -5.81 -15.58 -7.67
N ASP A 185 -4.49 -15.55 -7.87
CA ASP A 185 -3.67 -14.35 -7.75
C ASP A 185 -4.05 -13.28 -8.80
N LEU A 186 -4.31 -13.71 -10.04
CA LEU A 186 -4.73 -12.79 -11.11
C LEU A 186 -6.19 -12.31 -10.94
N ALA A 187 -7.10 -13.19 -10.58
CA ALA A 187 -8.52 -12.86 -10.45
C ALA A 187 -8.85 -12.12 -9.12
N GLY A 188 -8.08 -12.34 -8.05
CA GLY A 188 -8.24 -11.70 -6.76
C GLY A 188 -7.41 -10.40 -6.64
N PRO A 189 -6.17 -10.49 -6.13
CA PRO A 189 -5.36 -9.30 -5.81
C PRO A 189 -5.06 -8.41 -7.01
N MET A 190 -4.82 -8.98 -8.20
CA MET A 190 -4.53 -8.18 -9.39
C MET A 190 -5.78 -7.43 -9.87
N ALA A 191 -6.94 -8.08 -9.94
CA ALA A 191 -8.18 -7.41 -10.31
C ALA A 191 -8.56 -6.30 -9.31
N PHE A 192 -8.39 -6.56 -8.01
CA PHE A 192 -8.53 -5.55 -6.96
C PHE A 192 -7.61 -4.34 -7.21
N ALA A 193 -6.32 -4.58 -7.43
CA ALA A 193 -5.34 -3.52 -7.64
C ALA A 193 -5.61 -2.71 -8.92
N VAL A 194 -6.01 -3.36 -10.01
CA VAL A 194 -6.38 -2.70 -11.26
C VAL A 194 -7.58 -1.77 -11.06
N LEU A 195 -8.66 -2.26 -10.44
CA LEU A 195 -9.85 -1.44 -10.20
C LEU A 195 -9.58 -0.31 -9.21
N MET A 196 -8.74 -0.53 -8.20
CA MET A 196 -8.27 0.52 -7.30
C MET A 196 -7.48 1.60 -8.06
N GLY A 197 -6.56 1.20 -8.93
CA GLY A 197 -5.81 2.10 -9.80
C GLY A 197 -6.71 2.89 -10.74
N MET A 198 -7.72 2.25 -11.33
CA MET A 198 -8.71 2.91 -12.16
C MET A 198 -9.51 3.98 -11.41
N SER A 199 -9.92 3.71 -10.16
CA SER A 199 -10.59 4.70 -9.31
C SER A 199 -9.72 5.94 -9.08
N ARG A 200 -8.45 5.72 -8.73
CA ARG A 200 -7.47 6.79 -8.51
C ARG A 200 -7.18 7.59 -9.79
N LEU A 201 -7.00 6.92 -10.92
CA LEU A 201 -6.84 7.58 -12.22
C LEU A 201 -8.10 8.36 -12.64
N PHE A 202 -9.27 7.79 -12.40
CA PHE A 202 -10.54 8.46 -12.72
C PHE A 202 -10.64 9.79 -11.97
N TYR A 203 -10.39 9.79 -10.66
CA TYR A 203 -10.39 11.04 -9.89
C TYR A 203 -9.23 11.95 -10.33
N GLY A 204 -8.04 11.41 -10.55
CA GLY A 204 -6.89 12.16 -11.07
C GLY A 204 -7.16 12.87 -12.39
N LYS A 205 -8.00 12.31 -13.25
CA LYS A 205 -8.38 12.89 -14.55
C LYS A 205 -9.55 13.87 -14.45
N TYR A 206 -10.60 13.49 -13.71
CA TYR A 206 -11.87 14.20 -13.69
C TYR A 206 -12.15 14.98 -12.39
N GLY A 207 -11.22 15.04 -11.45
CA GLY A 207 -11.38 15.67 -10.14
C GLY A 207 -11.80 17.14 -10.17
N ASP A 208 -11.50 17.89 -11.26
CA ASP A 208 -11.97 19.27 -11.41
C ASP A 208 -13.50 19.38 -11.51
N ARG A 209 -14.18 18.29 -11.87
CA ARG A 209 -15.63 18.20 -12.04
C ARG A 209 -16.34 17.42 -10.93
N ILE A 210 -15.56 16.83 -10.01
CA ILE A 210 -16.06 15.91 -9.00
C ILE A 210 -15.63 16.43 -7.63
N HIS A 211 -16.58 16.67 -6.74
CA HIS A 211 -16.28 17.02 -5.36
C HIS A 211 -15.70 15.82 -4.63
N LEU A 212 -14.48 15.95 -4.10
CA LEU A 212 -13.76 14.88 -3.41
C LEU A 212 -14.60 14.25 -2.28
N GLU A 213 -15.25 15.07 -1.47
CA GLU A 213 -16.05 14.60 -0.35
C GLU A 213 -17.20 13.69 -0.77
N ARG A 214 -17.94 14.09 -1.82
CA ARG A 214 -19.04 13.27 -2.35
C ARG A 214 -18.51 11.96 -2.94
N PHE A 215 -17.39 12.03 -3.64
CA PHE A 215 -16.76 10.85 -4.21
C PHE A 215 -16.31 9.87 -3.11
N MET A 216 -15.69 10.36 -2.04
CA MET A 216 -15.32 9.55 -0.88
C MET A 216 -16.54 8.91 -0.20
N VAL A 217 -17.63 9.66 -0.02
CA VAL A 217 -18.88 9.14 0.58
C VAL A 217 -19.47 8.03 -0.27
N TYR A 218 -19.62 8.23 -1.58
CA TYR A 218 -20.15 7.17 -2.47
C TYR A 218 -19.22 5.94 -2.52
N SER A 219 -17.93 6.17 -2.52
CA SER A 219 -16.92 5.10 -2.44
C SER A 219 -17.05 4.31 -1.13
N SER A 220 -17.29 4.98 0.00
CA SER A 220 -17.52 4.30 1.29
C SER A 220 -18.79 3.45 1.28
N PHE A 221 -19.88 3.93 0.70
CA PHE A 221 -21.10 3.13 0.51
C PHE A 221 -20.83 1.93 -0.39
N LEU A 222 -20.14 2.12 -1.50
CA LEU A 222 -19.78 1.02 -2.40
C LEU A 222 -18.89 -0.02 -1.69
N CYS A 223 -17.99 0.43 -0.80
CA CYS A 223 -17.17 -0.45 0.02
C CYS A 223 -18.03 -1.33 0.94
N VAL A 224 -18.97 -0.74 1.65
CA VAL A 224 -19.92 -1.51 2.50
C VAL A 224 -20.70 -2.54 1.67
N LEU A 225 -21.23 -2.13 0.50
CA LEU A 225 -21.95 -3.05 -0.39
C LEU A 225 -21.03 -4.17 -0.90
N SER A 226 -19.77 -3.90 -1.18
CA SER A 226 -18.80 -4.89 -1.60
C SER A 226 -18.53 -5.92 -0.48
N TYR A 227 -18.33 -5.46 0.75
CA TYR A 227 -18.17 -6.35 1.90
C TYR A 227 -19.42 -7.21 2.16
N LEU A 228 -20.62 -6.64 2.07
CA LEU A 228 -21.87 -7.40 2.14
C LEU A 228 -21.96 -8.42 1.00
N GLY A 229 -21.53 -8.04 -0.21
CA GLY A 229 -21.46 -8.94 -1.35
C GLY A 229 -20.53 -10.13 -1.11
N ILE A 230 -19.35 -9.88 -0.53
CA ILE A 230 -18.39 -10.93 -0.18
C ILE A 230 -18.95 -11.87 0.89
N SER A 231 -19.66 -11.33 1.90
CA SER A 231 -20.04 -12.09 3.09
C SER A 231 -21.37 -12.83 2.95
N LEU A 232 -22.36 -12.24 2.25
CA LEU A 232 -23.74 -12.75 2.28
C LEU A 232 -24.09 -13.66 1.11
N PHE A 233 -23.42 -13.53 -0.04
CA PHE A 233 -23.77 -14.33 -1.20
C PHE A 233 -23.04 -15.68 -1.18
N PRO A 234 -23.76 -16.80 -1.43
CA PRO A 234 -23.15 -18.13 -1.46
C PRO A 234 -22.46 -18.45 -2.81
N ILE A 235 -22.43 -17.52 -3.76
CA ILE A 235 -21.94 -17.72 -5.12
C ILE A 235 -20.51 -17.19 -5.20
N PRO A 236 -19.48 -18.06 -5.36
CA PRO A 236 -18.09 -17.68 -5.37
C PRO A 236 -17.72 -16.60 -6.41
N LEU A 237 -18.33 -16.66 -7.59
CA LEU A 237 -18.09 -15.67 -8.66
C LEU A 237 -18.56 -14.27 -8.24
N ILE A 238 -19.71 -14.16 -7.58
CA ILE A 238 -20.22 -12.87 -7.07
C ILE A 238 -19.27 -12.33 -6.01
N ASN A 239 -18.77 -13.19 -5.13
CA ASN A 239 -17.84 -12.79 -4.08
C ASN A 239 -16.53 -12.28 -4.68
N LEU A 240 -16.01 -12.92 -5.72
CA LEU A 240 -14.79 -12.49 -6.41
C LEU A 240 -15.00 -11.13 -7.12
N ILE A 241 -16.14 -10.95 -7.79
CA ILE A 241 -16.49 -9.64 -8.39
C ILE A 241 -16.61 -8.58 -7.29
N ALA A 242 -17.22 -8.90 -6.15
CA ALA A 242 -17.33 -7.99 -5.03
C ALA A 242 -15.95 -7.62 -4.43
N CYS A 243 -15.00 -8.57 -4.37
CA CYS A 243 -13.59 -8.27 -4.01
C CYS A 243 -12.96 -7.25 -4.99
N ALA A 244 -13.14 -7.44 -6.28
CA ALA A 244 -12.61 -6.53 -7.29
C ALA A 244 -13.27 -5.13 -7.21
N VAL A 245 -14.60 -5.07 -7.03
CA VAL A 245 -15.35 -3.81 -6.83
C VAL A 245 -14.97 -3.13 -5.52
N CYS A 246 -14.61 -3.89 -4.49
CA CYS A 246 -14.04 -3.34 -3.25
C CYS A 246 -12.78 -2.53 -3.56
N GLY A 247 -11.89 -3.03 -4.44
CA GLY A 247 -10.72 -2.28 -4.91
C GLY A 247 -11.10 -0.93 -5.51
N LEU A 248 -12.10 -0.90 -6.40
CA LEU A 248 -12.62 0.36 -6.96
C LEU A 248 -13.08 1.33 -5.87
N SER A 249 -13.74 0.83 -4.84
CA SER A 249 -14.34 1.62 -3.76
C SER A 249 -13.27 2.22 -2.83
N VAL A 250 -12.27 1.46 -2.42
CA VAL A 250 -11.24 1.93 -1.49
C VAL A 250 -10.22 2.85 -2.15
N GLY A 251 -10.17 2.90 -3.48
CA GLY A 251 -9.14 3.61 -4.24
C GLY A 251 -8.92 5.06 -3.81
N ILE A 252 -9.99 5.82 -3.62
CA ILE A 252 -9.89 7.24 -3.26
C ILE A 252 -9.69 7.49 -1.76
N MET A 253 -9.92 6.51 -0.89
CA MET A 253 -9.95 6.75 0.56
C MET A 253 -8.62 7.23 1.10
N TRP A 254 -7.51 6.58 0.71
CA TRP A 254 -6.18 6.96 1.15
C TRP A 254 -5.73 8.33 0.61
N PRO A 255 -5.62 8.56 -0.71
CA PRO A 255 -5.22 9.86 -1.26
C PRO A 255 -6.20 10.98 -0.90
N GLY A 256 -7.50 10.68 -0.86
CA GLY A 256 -8.52 11.64 -0.48
C GLY A 256 -8.38 12.11 0.98
N THR A 257 -8.03 11.21 1.89
CA THR A 257 -7.79 11.58 3.30
C THR A 257 -6.54 12.46 3.43
N PHE A 258 -5.46 12.19 2.70
CA PHE A 258 -4.30 13.09 2.68
C PHE A 258 -4.65 14.47 2.13
N SER A 259 -5.40 14.53 1.03
CA SER A 259 -5.84 15.80 0.44
C SER A 259 -6.73 16.59 1.40
N LYS A 260 -7.64 15.93 2.09
CA LYS A 260 -8.48 16.57 3.13
C LYS A 260 -7.66 17.04 4.33
N ALA A 261 -6.64 16.28 4.71
CA ALA A 261 -5.75 16.66 5.80
C ALA A 261 -4.92 17.90 5.45
N SER A 262 -4.35 17.95 4.25
CA SER A 262 -3.60 19.11 3.78
C SER A 262 -4.46 20.36 3.71
N ALA A 263 -5.69 20.26 3.19
CA ALA A 263 -6.63 21.36 3.12
C ALA A 263 -7.12 21.85 4.52
N ALA A 264 -7.36 20.90 5.45
CA ALA A 264 -7.85 21.23 6.79
C ALA A 264 -6.75 21.74 7.72
N LEU A 265 -5.51 21.30 7.53
CA LEU A 265 -4.36 21.58 8.37
C LEU A 265 -3.14 21.99 7.52
N PRO A 266 -3.16 23.17 6.85
CA PRO A 266 -2.09 23.57 5.92
C PRO A 266 -0.70 23.63 6.56
N LYS A 267 -0.63 23.90 7.88
CA LYS A 267 0.62 23.92 8.66
C LYS A 267 0.99 22.58 9.29
N GLY A 268 0.26 21.50 8.98
CA GLY A 268 0.50 20.16 9.54
C GLY A 268 1.85 19.57 9.19
N GLY A 269 2.43 19.97 8.06
CA GLY A 269 3.77 19.61 7.66
C GLY A 269 3.97 18.11 7.47
N THR A 270 5.22 17.70 7.33
CA THR A 270 5.60 16.28 7.14
C THR A 270 5.16 15.38 8.30
N ALA A 271 5.12 15.93 9.52
CA ALA A 271 4.72 15.19 10.72
C ALA A 271 3.25 14.71 10.65
N MET A 272 2.36 15.54 10.15
CA MET A 272 0.95 15.16 9.94
C MET A 272 0.84 14.02 8.93
N PHE A 273 1.50 14.13 7.78
CA PHE A 273 1.49 13.08 6.77
C PHE A 273 2.05 11.76 7.33
N ALA A 274 3.15 11.84 8.11
CA ALA A 274 3.77 10.66 8.72
C ALA A 274 2.82 9.95 9.71
N LEU A 275 2.14 10.71 10.56
CA LEU A 275 1.19 10.13 11.52
C LEU A 275 -0.05 9.55 10.84
N LEU A 276 -0.54 10.19 9.78
CA LEU A 276 -1.65 9.67 9.00
C LEU A 276 -1.25 8.39 8.25
N ALA A 277 -0.07 8.34 7.64
CA ALA A 277 0.47 7.11 7.04
C ALA A 277 0.55 5.99 8.08
N LEU A 278 1.15 6.26 9.26
CA LEU A 278 1.19 5.30 10.36
C LEU A 278 -0.20 4.79 10.76
N GLY A 279 -1.20 5.68 10.79
CA GLY A 279 -2.60 5.29 11.02
C GLY A 279 -3.10 4.32 9.95
N GLY A 280 -2.82 4.61 8.68
CA GLY A 280 -3.12 3.71 7.56
C GLY A 280 -2.44 2.35 7.70
N ASP A 281 -1.16 2.31 8.04
CA ASP A 281 -0.38 1.07 8.24
C ASP A 281 -0.90 0.23 9.40
N ILE A 282 -1.34 0.88 10.48
CA ILE A 282 -2.05 0.18 11.58
C ILE A 282 -3.32 -0.48 11.04
N GLY A 283 -4.08 0.21 10.19
CA GLY A 283 -5.24 -0.36 9.51
C GLY A 283 -4.87 -1.52 8.59
N CYS A 284 -3.84 -1.34 7.74
CA CYS A 284 -3.34 -2.35 6.82
C CYS A 284 -2.85 -3.63 7.52
N SER A 285 -2.32 -3.50 8.72
CA SER A 285 -1.89 -4.65 9.53
C SER A 285 -3.04 -5.24 10.33
N GLY A 286 -3.88 -4.41 10.92
CA GLY A 286 -4.98 -4.81 11.79
C GLY A 286 -6.13 -5.47 11.03
N GLY A 287 -6.52 -4.93 9.88
CA GLY A 287 -7.63 -5.44 9.07
C GLY A 287 -7.48 -6.92 8.69
N PRO A 288 -6.43 -7.30 7.95
CA PRO A 288 -6.20 -8.70 7.57
C PRO A 288 -6.00 -9.62 8.79
N THR A 289 -5.35 -9.13 9.85
CA THR A 289 -5.14 -9.89 11.08
C THR A 289 -6.49 -10.24 11.74
N LEU A 290 -7.39 -9.27 11.85
CA LEU A 290 -8.74 -9.50 12.40
C LEU A 290 -9.53 -10.49 11.53
N VAL A 291 -9.50 -10.35 10.20
CA VAL A 291 -10.12 -11.30 9.28
C VAL A 291 -9.57 -12.71 9.49
N GLY A 292 -8.23 -12.86 9.57
CA GLY A 292 -7.60 -14.15 9.81
C GLY A 292 -7.97 -14.78 11.16
N MET A 293 -8.01 -13.97 12.23
CA MET A 293 -8.41 -14.44 13.57
C MET A 293 -9.87 -14.89 13.60
N VAL A 294 -10.78 -14.09 13.04
CA VAL A 294 -12.21 -14.44 12.97
C VAL A 294 -12.43 -15.67 12.10
N SER A 295 -11.79 -15.75 10.93
CA SER A 295 -11.84 -16.93 10.06
C SER A 295 -11.38 -18.19 10.78
N GLY A 296 -10.26 -18.14 11.51
CA GLY A 296 -9.74 -19.27 12.29
C GLY A 296 -10.69 -19.75 13.38
N THR A 297 -11.45 -18.83 14.03
CA THR A 297 -12.46 -19.21 15.02
C THR A 297 -13.74 -19.80 14.39
N LEU A 298 -14.00 -19.52 13.12
CA LEU A 298 -15.15 -19.98 12.37
C LEU A 298 -14.84 -21.19 11.46
N GLY A 299 -13.77 -21.93 11.73
CA GLY A 299 -13.38 -23.13 10.98
C GLY A 299 -12.81 -22.81 9.61
N ASP A 300 -11.93 -21.80 9.53
CA ASP A 300 -11.29 -21.30 8.30
C ASP A 300 -12.28 -20.74 7.25
N ASN A 301 -13.42 -20.24 7.68
CA ASN A 301 -14.35 -19.53 6.82
C ASN A 301 -13.91 -18.08 6.62
N LEU A 302 -13.63 -17.71 5.37
CA LEU A 302 -13.23 -16.34 4.97
C LEU A 302 -14.40 -15.43 4.54
N LYS A 303 -15.65 -15.91 4.71
CA LYS A 303 -16.86 -15.14 4.37
C LYS A 303 -17.36 -14.29 5.53
#